data_892cb57d17acf8ca7f696397128188e8
#
_entry.id   892cb57d17acf8ca7f696397128188e8
#
_cell.length_a   1.000
_cell.length_b   1.000
_cell.length_c   1.000
_cell.angle_alpha   90.00
_cell.angle_beta   90.00
_cell.angle_gamma   90.00
#
_symmetry.space_group_name_H-M   'P 1'
#
loop_
_entity.id
_entity.type
_entity.pdbx_description
1 polymer ?
#
loop_
_entity_poly.entity_id
_entity_poly.type
_entity_poly.pdbx_seq_one_letter_code
_entity_poly.pdbx_strand_id
1 'polypeptide(L)'
;MKNIKSLSMLMLSASVVATINTATADIVHNDDVIVTFSQCVGNDCVNGENFGFDTQRLKENNLRIYFDDTSNSASFPSNDWRIKVNDTSNGGASYFAIEDSTAGRTPFRVDAGAPNDSLRVDNAGDVGIGVANPVVELHVKDGDSPTLRLEQDGSSGFTPQTYDVAANESNFFIRDVTNGSRLFFRAQPGAPADSMFIANDGDVGLGTNSPTADLHINSNDLNGLLISGNGVKLADLKSNDGGIVQYRMLTDSSDRRFVGLNGAGTVVESQIQFGNNQVVIAGATIGTPFATFTAAGLVTTGAGACAPGPCDGTFDPRVYKVESIEEHAEYMWDNRYLWGVGATPEGEPINLTKKTTGILHELEKAHIYIEQLHSRLSALEEKLTKQ
;
A
#
# COMPACT_ATOMS: atom_id res chain seq x y z
N MET A 1 55.00 -106.24 66.83
CA MET A 1 53.92 -105.75 67.76
C MET A 1 54.08 -104.26 67.97
N LYS A 2 53.19 -103.61 67.68
CA LYS A 2 52.70 -102.26 67.97
C LYS A 2 52.22 -101.49 66.73
N ASN A 3 50.94 -101.33 66.72
CA ASN A 3 50.09 -100.58 65.76
C ASN A 3 50.48 -99.09 65.81
N ILE A 4 50.75 -98.53 64.68
CA ILE A 4 50.71 -97.05 64.48
C ILE A 4 49.51 -96.73 63.66
N LYS A 5 48.53 -96.06 64.23
CA LYS A 5 47.34 -95.58 63.54
C LYS A 5 47.69 -94.32 62.74
N SER A 6 47.48 -94.40 61.43
CA SER A 6 47.65 -93.26 60.54
C SER A 6 46.46 -92.29 60.77
N LEU A 7 46.78 -91.05 61.16
CA LEU A 7 45.79 -89.96 61.24
C LEU A 7 45.81 -89.18 59.93
N SER A 8 44.76 -89.39 59.12
CA SER A 8 44.51 -88.63 57.89
C SER A 8 44.08 -87.24 58.28
N MET A 9 44.93 -86.26 58.05
CA MET A 9 44.55 -84.83 58.19
C MET A 9 43.94 -84.35 56.91
N LEU A 10 42.59 -84.13 56.95
CA LEU A 10 41.86 -83.54 55.89
C LEU A 10 42.14 -82.02 55.86
N MET A 11 42.97 -81.60 54.87
CA MET A 11 43.13 -80.16 54.65
C MET A 11 41.97 -79.61 53.81
N LEU A 12 41.10 -78.86 54.45
CA LEU A 12 40.04 -78.08 53.85
C LEU A 12 40.66 -76.79 53.27
N SER A 13 40.96 -76.79 51.98
CA SER A 13 41.38 -75.60 51.25
C SER A 13 40.19 -74.64 51.11
N ALA A 14 40.15 -73.68 52.01
CA ALA A 14 39.22 -72.55 51.82
C ALA A 14 39.76 -71.66 50.66
N SER A 15 39.18 -71.76 49.47
CA SER A 15 39.42 -70.79 48.39
C SER A 15 38.80 -69.47 48.77
N VAL A 16 39.58 -68.57 49.29
CA VAL A 16 39.20 -67.17 49.39
C VAL A 16 39.28 -66.62 48.00
N VAL A 17 38.11 -66.53 47.36
CA VAL A 17 37.95 -65.67 46.18
C VAL A 17 38.02 -64.25 46.67
N ALA A 18 39.20 -63.64 46.63
CA ALA A 18 39.35 -62.22 46.76
C ALA A 18 38.78 -61.61 45.53
N THR A 19 37.59 -61.05 45.64
CA THR A 19 37.09 -60.05 44.69
C THR A 19 38.06 -58.90 44.73
N ILE A 20 38.94 -58.82 43.75
CA ILE A 20 39.74 -57.63 43.54
C ILE A 20 38.75 -56.58 43.07
N ASN A 21 38.21 -55.79 43.99
CA ASN A 21 37.69 -54.50 43.64
C ASN A 21 38.88 -53.69 43.13
N THR A 22 38.95 -53.54 41.81
CA THR A 22 39.87 -52.55 41.25
C THR A 22 39.37 -51.21 41.74
N ALA A 23 39.97 -50.73 42.84
CA ALA A 23 39.85 -49.34 43.20
C ALA A 23 40.48 -48.55 42.04
N THR A 24 39.66 -47.90 41.24
CA THR A 24 40.11 -46.86 40.30
C THR A 24 40.49 -45.69 41.16
N ALA A 25 41.77 -45.56 41.49
CA ALA A 25 42.25 -44.36 42.18
C ALA A 25 42.38 -43.24 41.19
N ASP A 26 41.69 -42.15 41.45
CA ASP A 26 41.86 -40.90 40.70
C ASP A 26 43.27 -40.38 40.87
N ILE A 27 43.87 -39.86 39.80
CA ILE A 27 45.13 -39.14 39.88
C ILE A 27 44.83 -37.68 40.22
N VAL A 28 45.17 -37.30 41.42
CA VAL A 28 45.00 -35.92 41.90
C VAL A 28 46.31 -35.17 41.74
N HIS A 29 46.32 -34.12 40.94
CA HIS A 29 47.40 -33.15 40.83
C HIS A 29 47.09 -31.96 41.75
N ASN A 30 47.94 -31.68 42.71
CA ASN A 30 47.81 -30.57 43.65
C ASN A 30 48.42 -29.25 43.12
N ASP A 31 48.85 -29.23 41.88
CA ASP A 31 49.46 -28.10 41.18
C ASP A 31 48.98 -28.09 39.71
N ASP A 32 49.39 -27.09 38.99
CA ASP A 32 48.98 -26.91 37.56
C ASP A 32 49.43 -28.10 36.70
N VAL A 33 48.64 -28.53 35.75
CA VAL A 33 48.98 -29.56 34.78
C VAL A 33 49.26 -28.89 33.44
N ILE A 34 50.56 -28.94 33.03
CA ILE A 34 51.02 -28.47 31.73
C ILE A 34 51.19 -29.66 30.80
N VAL A 35 50.35 -29.71 29.75
CA VAL A 35 50.46 -30.71 28.67
C VAL A 35 51.19 -30.04 27.50
N THR A 36 52.46 -30.44 27.25
CA THR A 36 53.33 -29.82 26.22
C THR A 36 53.03 -30.30 24.80
N PHE A 37 52.19 -31.31 24.64
CA PHE A 37 51.70 -31.87 23.38
C PHE A 37 50.19 -31.96 23.43
N SER A 38 49.59 -32.86 22.68
CA SER A 38 48.16 -33.06 22.60
C SER A 38 47.63 -33.99 23.69
N GLN A 39 46.37 -33.79 24.09
CA GLN A 39 45.66 -34.59 25.08
C GLN A 39 44.46 -35.30 24.46
N CYS A 40 44.27 -36.59 24.71
CA CYS A 40 43.03 -37.31 24.44
C CYS A 40 42.32 -37.60 25.75
N VAL A 41 41.00 -37.33 25.80
CA VAL A 41 40.12 -37.59 26.94
C VAL A 41 38.92 -38.40 26.45
N GLY A 42 38.63 -39.50 27.06
CA GLY A 42 37.51 -40.37 26.77
C GLY A 42 37.89 -41.83 26.64
N ASN A 43 36.93 -42.73 26.74
CA ASN A 43 37.12 -44.16 26.82
C ASN A 43 37.68 -44.78 25.54
N ASP A 44 37.47 -44.12 24.39
CA ASP A 44 37.94 -44.59 23.07
C ASP A 44 39.34 -44.07 22.70
N CYS A 45 40.06 -43.42 23.62
CA CYS A 45 41.46 -43.00 23.44
C CYS A 45 42.38 -44.21 23.38
N VAL A 46 43.35 -44.23 22.46
CA VAL A 46 44.32 -45.34 22.30
C VAL A 46 45.75 -44.84 22.41
N ASN A 47 46.61 -45.75 22.82
CA ASN A 47 48.07 -45.45 22.81
C ASN A 47 48.53 -45.26 21.34
N GLY A 48 49.28 -44.21 21.06
CA GLY A 48 49.70 -43.86 19.70
C GLY A 48 48.62 -43.12 18.91
N GLU A 49 47.69 -42.45 19.58
CA GLU A 49 46.66 -41.59 18.97
C GLU A 49 47.23 -40.57 17.98
N ASN A 50 46.71 -40.51 16.77
CA ASN A 50 47.14 -39.54 15.78
C ASN A 50 46.34 -38.23 15.95
N PHE A 51 46.93 -37.22 16.50
CA PHE A 51 46.27 -35.94 16.77
C PHE A 51 46.21 -35.00 15.55
N GLY A 52 47.05 -35.24 14.51
CA GLY A 52 47.18 -34.27 13.42
C GLY A 52 47.56 -32.89 13.94
N PHE A 53 46.67 -31.90 13.79
CA PHE A 53 46.85 -30.55 14.36
C PHE A 53 45.97 -30.29 15.60
N ASP A 54 45.25 -31.31 16.11
CA ASP A 54 44.41 -31.16 17.28
C ASP A 54 45.26 -31.11 18.57
N THR A 55 45.04 -30.15 19.43
CA THR A 55 45.69 -30.04 20.73
C THR A 55 44.95 -30.78 21.84
N GLN A 56 43.62 -30.87 21.73
CA GLN A 56 42.74 -31.64 22.61
C GLN A 56 41.75 -32.46 21.81
N ARG A 57 41.63 -33.74 22.10
CA ARG A 57 40.64 -34.63 21.49
C ARG A 57 39.78 -35.26 22.57
N LEU A 58 38.46 -35.01 22.49
CA LEU A 58 37.46 -35.74 23.27
C LEU A 58 36.96 -36.90 22.42
N LYS A 59 37.13 -38.13 22.90
CA LYS A 59 36.86 -39.34 22.09
C LYS A 59 35.98 -40.32 22.89
N GLU A 60 34.67 -40.22 22.61
CA GLU A 60 33.62 -41.02 23.24
C GLU A 60 32.34 -40.91 22.42
N ASN A 61 31.38 -41.82 22.64
CA ASN A 61 30.05 -41.78 21.98
C ASN A 61 29.21 -40.55 22.34
N ASN A 62 29.39 -40.00 23.53
CA ASN A 62 28.63 -38.87 24.09
C ASN A 62 29.59 -37.78 24.59
N LEU A 63 29.84 -36.80 23.74
CA LEU A 63 30.83 -35.78 24.02
C LEU A 63 30.19 -34.56 24.71
N ARG A 64 30.75 -34.25 25.90
CA ARG A 64 30.26 -33.14 26.73
C ARG A 64 31.44 -32.44 27.41
N ILE A 65 31.37 -31.11 27.49
CA ILE A 65 32.14 -30.30 28.43
C ILE A 65 31.14 -29.65 29.38
N TYR A 66 31.27 -29.97 30.65
CA TYR A 66 30.34 -29.46 31.69
C TYR A 66 31.05 -28.38 32.51
N PHE A 67 30.36 -27.26 32.70
CA PHE A 67 30.76 -26.18 33.59
C PHE A 67 29.84 -26.25 34.80
N ASP A 68 30.34 -26.82 35.87
CA ASP A 68 29.61 -27.05 37.14
C ASP A 68 29.92 -25.91 38.11
N ASP A 69 28.99 -25.00 38.29
CA ASP A 69 29.13 -23.92 39.25
C ASP A 69 28.68 -24.40 40.64
N THR A 70 29.62 -24.67 41.50
CA THR A 70 29.37 -25.15 42.84
C THR A 70 29.03 -24.06 43.86
N SER A 71 28.76 -22.83 43.36
CA SER A 71 28.40 -21.70 44.23
C SER A 71 27.02 -21.95 44.87
N ASN A 72 26.99 -21.90 46.20
CA ASN A 72 25.75 -22.05 46.97
C ASN A 72 25.36 -20.80 47.78
N SER A 73 26.06 -19.71 47.52
CA SER A 73 25.81 -18.41 48.16
C SER A 73 24.83 -17.61 47.31
N ALA A 74 23.83 -16.97 47.93
CA ALA A 74 22.82 -16.15 47.24
C ALA A 74 23.37 -14.93 46.50
N SER A 75 24.66 -14.62 46.62
CA SER A 75 25.33 -13.47 45.98
C SER A 75 26.14 -13.79 44.73
N PHE A 76 26.37 -15.05 44.44
CA PHE A 76 27.07 -15.49 43.22
C PHE A 76 26.15 -16.19 42.25
N PRO A 77 26.38 -16.03 40.92
CA PRO A 77 25.71 -16.86 39.93
C PRO A 77 25.92 -18.35 40.23
N SER A 78 24.93 -19.18 39.94
CA SER A 78 24.97 -20.62 40.19
C SER A 78 24.43 -21.47 39.05
N ASN A 79 24.44 -20.91 37.81
CA ASN A 79 23.88 -21.59 36.67
C ASN A 79 24.93 -22.45 35.95
N ASP A 80 24.62 -23.71 35.76
CA ASP A 80 25.47 -24.65 35.06
C ASP A 80 25.29 -24.60 33.57
N TRP A 81 26.40 -24.76 32.86
CA TRP A 81 26.40 -24.77 31.41
C TRP A 81 27.07 -26.02 30.84
N ARG A 82 26.70 -26.39 29.62
CA ARG A 82 27.29 -27.53 28.92
C ARG A 82 27.46 -27.26 27.44
N ILE A 83 28.64 -27.64 26.91
CA ILE A 83 28.81 -27.82 25.48
C ILE A 83 28.46 -29.26 25.16
N LYS A 84 27.52 -29.46 24.21
CA LYS A 84 27.03 -30.77 23.78
C LYS A 84 27.40 -31.04 22.33
N VAL A 85 27.88 -32.24 22.04
CA VAL A 85 28.04 -32.73 20.67
C VAL A 85 27.26 -34.03 20.55
N ASN A 86 26.31 -34.03 19.62
CA ASN A 86 25.41 -35.13 19.32
C ASN A 86 24.45 -35.54 20.47
N ASP A 87 23.42 -36.25 20.12
CA ASP A 87 22.50 -36.85 21.08
C ASP A 87 23.09 -38.11 21.74
N THR A 88 22.51 -38.51 22.86
CA THR A 88 22.99 -39.69 23.65
C THR A 88 22.30 -40.98 23.25
N SER A 89 21.23 -40.93 22.49
CA SER A 89 20.43 -42.08 22.08
C SER A 89 20.89 -42.64 20.73
N ASN A 90 20.77 -43.95 20.56
CA ASN A 90 21.01 -44.59 19.28
C ASN A 90 20.02 -44.05 18.21
N GLY A 91 20.52 -43.59 17.07
CA GLY A 91 19.73 -42.93 16.05
C GLY A 91 19.32 -41.48 16.36
N GLY A 92 19.88 -40.90 17.43
CA GLY A 92 19.66 -39.48 17.78
C GLY A 92 20.29 -38.49 16.81
N ALA A 93 19.97 -37.21 16.98
CA ALA A 93 20.42 -36.15 16.10
C ALA A 93 21.93 -35.83 16.28
N SER A 94 22.59 -35.44 15.19
CA SER A 94 23.96 -34.94 15.17
C SER A 94 23.97 -33.43 15.17
N TYR A 95 24.57 -32.80 16.16
CA TYR A 95 24.61 -31.34 16.34
C TYR A 95 25.74 -30.91 17.27
N PHE A 96 26.05 -29.63 17.24
CA PHE A 96 26.80 -28.88 18.25
C PHE A 96 25.88 -27.91 18.97
N ALA A 97 25.91 -27.86 20.31
CA ALA A 97 24.99 -27.01 21.06
C ALA A 97 25.59 -26.48 22.38
N ILE A 98 25.06 -25.35 22.85
CA ILE A 98 25.27 -24.81 24.20
C ILE A 98 23.97 -25.02 24.98
N GLU A 99 24.05 -25.67 26.13
CA GLU A 99 22.92 -25.98 27.00
C GLU A 99 23.05 -25.25 28.34
N ASP A 100 22.00 -24.57 28.74
CA ASP A 100 21.74 -24.19 30.12
C ASP A 100 21.31 -25.46 30.86
N SER A 101 22.25 -26.09 31.57
CA SER A 101 22.02 -27.40 32.23
C SER A 101 21.11 -27.29 33.45
N THR A 102 21.13 -26.16 34.14
CA THR A 102 20.28 -25.92 35.30
C THR A 102 18.78 -25.86 34.89
N ALA A 103 18.49 -25.19 33.78
CA ALA A 103 17.12 -25.05 33.28
C ALA A 103 16.74 -26.15 32.25
N GLY A 104 17.67 -26.96 31.78
CA GLY A 104 17.43 -27.98 30.75
C GLY A 104 17.10 -27.40 29.38
N ARG A 105 17.63 -26.21 29.02
CA ARG A 105 17.35 -25.48 27.79
C ARG A 105 18.55 -25.45 26.88
N THR A 106 18.33 -25.47 25.56
CA THR A 106 19.38 -25.37 24.54
C THR A 106 19.21 -24.07 23.74
N PRO A 107 19.74 -22.94 24.22
CA PRO A 107 19.57 -21.65 23.59
C PRO A 107 20.36 -21.48 22.28
N PHE A 108 21.40 -22.28 22.06
CA PHE A 108 22.16 -22.27 20.82
C PHE A 108 22.40 -23.69 20.32
N ARG A 109 22.10 -23.92 19.03
CA ARG A 109 22.31 -25.22 18.38
C ARG A 109 22.59 -25.04 16.88
N VAL A 110 23.57 -25.83 16.39
CA VAL A 110 23.87 -25.97 14.96
C VAL A 110 23.76 -27.44 14.61
N ASP A 111 22.86 -27.80 13.72
CA ASP A 111 22.70 -29.18 13.25
C ASP A 111 23.79 -29.56 12.24
N ALA A 112 24.16 -30.82 12.22
CA ALA A 112 25.08 -31.35 11.23
C ALA A 112 24.51 -31.19 9.82
N GLY A 113 25.33 -30.75 8.85
CA GLY A 113 24.92 -30.46 7.50
C GLY A 113 24.50 -29.00 7.27
N ALA A 114 24.48 -28.15 8.30
CA ALA A 114 24.34 -26.72 8.11
C ALA A 114 25.37 -26.20 7.10
N PRO A 115 24.96 -25.41 6.08
CA PRO A 115 25.87 -24.87 5.09
C PRO A 115 26.95 -23.97 5.69
N ASN A 116 28.05 -23.76 4.94
CA ASN A 116 29.02 -22.74 5.33
C ASN A 116 28.34 -21.37 5.49
N ASP A 117 28.81 -20.60 6.47
CA ASP A 117 28.36 -19.25 6.75
C ASP A 117 26.82 -19.12 7.02
N SER A 118 26.21 -20.23 7.51
CA SER A 118 24.78 -20.18 7.94
C SER A 118 24.54 -19.11 8.98
N LEU A 119 25.51 -18.88 9.88
CA LEU A 119 25.56 -17.71 10.77
C LEU A 119 27.04 -17.30 10.87
N ARG A 120 27.35 -16.07 10.52
CA ARG A 120 28.68 -15.49 10.62
C ARG A 120 28.60 -14.12 11.29
N VAL A 121 29.58 -13.85 12.14
CA VAL A 121 29.91 -12.51 12.62
C VAL A 121 31.31 -12.19 12.10
N ASP A 122 31.45 -11.10 11.38
CA ASP A 122 32.74 -10.72 10.82
C ASP A 122 33.53 -9.78 11.74
N ASN A 123 34.70 -9.29 11.27
CA ASN A 123 35.58 -8.44 12.06
C ASN A 123 35.06 -6.98 12.23
N ALA A 124 34.06 -6.56 11.50
CA ALA A 124 33.38 -5.30 11.69
C ALA A 124 32.22 -5.41 12.70
N GLY A 125 31.81 -6.63 13.03
CA GLY A 125 30.65 -6.94 13.87
C GLY A 125 29.38 -7.21 13.09
N ASP A 126 29.46 -7.25 11.78
CA ASP A 126 28.31 -7.50 10.90
C ASP A 126 27.90 -8.99 10.96
N VAL A 127 26.58 -9.22 10.96
CA VAL A 127 25.98 -10.55 11.02
C VAL A 127 25.52 -10.98 9.64
N GLY A 128 26.10 -12.07 9.14
CA GLY A 128 25.71 -12.72 7.90
C GLY A 128 24.86 -13.96 8.15
N ILE A 129 23.76 -14.09 7.43
CA ILE A 129 22.94 -15.30 7.33
C ILE A 129 23.05 -15.81 5.89
N GLY A 130 23.73 -16.95 5.70
CA GLY A 130 23.98 -17.52 4.37
C GLY A 130 25.00 -16.74 3.53
N VAL A 131 25.83 -15.91 4.12
CA VAL A 131 26.83 -15.08 3.44
C VAL A 131 28.14 -14.99 4.20
N ALA A 132 29.24 -15.21 3.47
CA ALA A 132 30.60 -15.20 4.02
C ALA A 132 31.15 -13.80 4.34
N ASN A 133 30.73 -12.79 3.58
CA ASN A 133 31.16 -11.40 3.72
C ASN A 133 29.94 -10.50 3.80
N PRO A 134 29.37 -10.30 4.99
CA PRO A 134 28.31 -9.32 5.17
C PRO A 134 28.84 -7.91 4.85
N VAL A 135 27.97 -7.03 4.36
CA VAL A 135 28.33 -5.67 3.94
C VAL A 135 27.44 -4.62 4.62
N VAL A 136 26.57 -5.06 5.50
CA VAL A 136 25.70 -4.27 6.39
C VAL A 136 25.54 -5.05 7.69
N GLU A 137 25.07 -4.39 8.75
CA GLU A 137 24.95 -4.94 10.11
C GLU A 137 24.20 -6.28 10.19
N LEU A 138 23.17 -6.46 9.34
CA LEU A 138 22.51 -7.76 9.16
C LEU A 138 22.31 -8.02 7.65
N HIS A 139 23.10 -8.96 7.12
CA HIS A 139 23.04 -9.36 5.72
C HIS A 139 22.46 -10.77 5.58
N VAL A 140 21.21 -10.87 5.11
CA VAL A 140 20.55 -12.14 4.79
C VAL A 140 20.67 -12.41 3.29
N LYS A 141 21.25 -13.55 2.91
CA LYS A 141 21.43 -13.97 1.52
C LYS A 141 20.82 -15.35 1.30
N ASP A 142 19.96 -15.44 0.32
CA ASP A 142 19.34 -16.68 -0.15
C ASP A 142 19.31 -16.70 -1.69
N GLY A 143 19.12 -17.86 -2.29
CA GLY A 143 19.12 -18.04 -3.75
C GLY A 143 17.81 -17.64 -4.44
N ASP A 144 16.74 -17.43 -3.67
CA ASP A 144 15.41 -17.08 -4.20
C ASP A 144 14.87 -15.80 -3.54
N SER A 145 14.30 -15.91 -2.36
CA SER A 145 13.62 -14.80 -1.66
C SER A 145 14.12 -14.66 -0.24
N PRO A 146 15.27 -13.98 0.00
CA PRO A 146 15.73 -13.69 1.36
C PRO A 146 14.63 -13.02 2.17
N THR A 147 14.34 -13.59 3.35
CA THR A 147 13.11 -13.27 4.11
C THR A 147 13.40 -13.12 5.59
N LEU A 148 12.86 -12.08 6.20
CA LEU A 148 12.67 -11.95 7.63
C LEU A 148 11.23 -12.31 7.99
N ARG A 149 11.02 -13.38 8.77
CA ARG A 149 9.71 -13.78 9.27
C ARG A 149 9.49 -13.23 10.67
N LEU A 150 8.32 -12.63 10.89
CA LEU A 150 7.79 -12.22 12.18
C LEU A 150 6.57 -13.07 12.47
N GLU A 151 6.67 -13.92 13.52
CA GLU A 151 5.65 -14.91 13.84
C GLU A 151 5.21 -14.77 15.30
N GLN A 152 3.92 -14.55 15.51
CA GLN A 152 3.25 -14.70 16.79
C GLN A 152 2.58 -16.08 16.81
N ASP A 153 3.12 -17.01 17.62
CA ASP A 153 2.73 -18.44 17.63
C ASP A 153 1.51 -18.75 18.51
N GLY A 154 1.00 -17.78 19.25
CA GLY A 154 -0.13 -17.96 20.14
C GLY A 154 0.21 -18.52 21.53
N SER A 155 1.47 -18.85 21.86
CA SER A 155 1.89 -19.40 23.14
C SER A 155 1.54 -18.53 24.33
N SER A 156 1.35 -17.24 24.12
CA SER A 156 0.91 -16.26 25.14
C SER A 156 -0.60 -15.98 25.14
N GLY A 157 -1.41 -16.78 24.43
CA GLY A 157 -2.88 -16.70 24.40
C GLY A 157 -3.45 -15.75 23.34
N PHE A 158 -2.63 -15.16 22.48
CA PHE A 158 -3.07 -14.35 21.35
C PHE A 158 -3.29 -15.20 20.11
N THR A 159 -4.11 -14.72 19.17
CA THR A 159 -4.32 -15.41 17.88
C THR A 159 -3.02 -15.45 17.07
N PRO A 160 -2.58 -16.61 16.59
CA PRO A 160 -1.39 -16.70 15.76
C PRO A 160 -1.45 -15.83 14.50
N GLN A 161 -0.35 -15.14 14.19
CA GLN A 161 -0.22 -14.29 13.03
C GLN A 161 1.23 -14.26 12.55
N THR A 162 1.42 -14.36 11.23
CA THR A 162 2.74 -14.42 10.61
C THR A 162 2.84 -13.44 9.46
N TYR A 163 3.91 -12.64 9.48
CA TYR A 163 4.29 -11.74 8.40
C TYR A 163 5.70 -12.03 7.92
N ASP A 164 5.90 -11.89 6.61
CA ASP A 164 7.22 -11.90 5.99
C ASP A 164 7.55 -10.53 5.41
N VAL A 165 8.78 -10.06 5.66
CA VAL A 165 9.40 -8.94 4.93
C VAL A 165 10.48 -9.54 4.05
N ALA A 166 10.36 -9.41 2.73
CA ALA A 166 11.21 -10.12 1.78
C ALA A 166 11.44 -9.34 0.49
N ALA A 167 12.45 -9.79 -0.27
CA ALA A 167 12.77 -9.23 -1.59
C ALA A 167 13.18 -10.33 -2.56
N ASN A 168 12.88 -10.13 -3.84
CA ASN A 168 13.37 -10.96 -4.94
C ASN A 168 13.54 -10.12 -6.22
N GLU A 169 13.75 -10.78 -7.36
CA GLU A 169 13.91 -10.12 -8.67
C GLU A 169 12.68 -9.33 -9.13
N SER A 170 11.50 -9.66 -8.58
CA SER A 170 10.23 -9.07 -8.98
C SER A 170 9.74 -7.97 -8.05
N ASN A 171 10.01 -8.10 -6.74
CA ASN A 171 9.47 -7.16 -5.74
C ASN A 171 10.30 -7.11 -4.46
N PHE A 172 10.32 -5.95 -3.79
CA PHE A 172 10.35 -5.87 -2.33
C PHE A 172 8.91 -5.92 -1.82
N PHE A 173 8.61 -6.73 -0.79
CA PHE A 173 7.22 -6.91 -0.35
C PHE A 173 7.06 -7.23 1.14
N ILE A 174 5.85 -6.95 1.65
CA ILE A 174 5.37 -7.45 2.93
C ILE A 174 4.19 -8.39 2.65
N ARG A 175 4.26 -9.59 3.22
CA ARG A 175 3.29 -10.67 2.99
C ARG A 175 2.60 -11.08 4.29
N ASP A 176 1.27 -11.15 4.29
CA ASP A 176 0.49 -11.79 5.33
C ASP A 176 0.40 -13.30 5.03
N VAL A 177 1.21 -14.08 5.74
CA VAL A 177 1.32 -15.53 5.53
C VAL A 177 0.07 -16.25 6.04
N THR A 178 -0.45 -15.83 7.19
CA THR A 178 -1.60 -16.46 7.86
C THR A 178 -2.85 -16.40 6.98
N ASN A 179 -3.06 -15.31 6.26
CA ASN A 179 -4.26 -15.08 5.46
C ASN A 179 -4.05 -15.37 3.96
N GLY A 180 -3.43 -16.49 3.63
CA GLY A 180 -3.27 -16.95 2.25
C GLY A 180 -2.12 -16.28 1.50
N SER A 181 -1.08 -15.89 2.22
CA SER A 181 0.16 -15.33 1.64
C SER A 181 -0.06 -14.10 0.77
N ARG A 182 -0.96 -13.19 1.20
CA ARG A 182 -1.31 -11.99 0.46
C ARG A 182 -0.21 -10.93 0.54
N LEU A 183 0.18 -10.40 -0.62
CA LEU A 183 1.12 -9.28 -0.73
C LEU A 183 0.33 -7.97 -0.65
N PHE A 184 0.20 -7.40 0.54
CA PHE A 184 -0.54 -6.14 0.73
C PHE A 184 0.34 -4.89 0.53
N PHE A 185 1.66 -5.05 0.61
CA PHE A 185 2.62 -4.02 0.22
C PHE A 185 3.69 -4.62 -0.68
N ARG A 186 3.98 -3.93 -1.79
CA ARG A 186 5.09 -4.29 -2.67
C ARG A 186 5.57 -3.11 -3.50
N ALA A 187 6.88 -3.09 -3.76
CA ALA A 187 7.53 -2.17 -4.68
C ALA A 187 8.30 -2.98 -5.72
N GLN A 188 8.19 -2.62 -6.98
CA GLN A 188 8.94 -3.28 -8.06
C GLN A 188 10.37 -2.70 -8.15
N PRO A 189 11.35 -3.49 -8.57
CA PRO A 189 12.68 -2.97 -8.91
C PRO A 189 12.59 -1.85 -9.95
N GLY A 190 13.37 -0.80 -9.75
CA GLY A 190 13.34 0.38 -10.63
C GLY A 190 12.24 1.39 -10.32
N ALA A 191 11.43 1.18 -9.29
CA ALA A 191 10.53 2.23 -8.80
C ALA A 191 11.35 3.50 -8.51
N PRO A 192 10.90 4.69 -8.99
CA PRO A 192 11.62 5.94 -8.78
C PRO A 192 11.81 6.26 -7.30
N ALA A 193 12.86 7.03 -6.99
CA ALA A 193 13.00 7.62 -5.66
C ALA A 193 11.73 8.43 -5.32
N ASP A 194 11.40 8.46 -4.03
CA ASP A 194 10.26 9.20 -3.51
C ASP A 194 8.89 8.81 -4.09
N SER A 195 8.79 7.58 -4.67
CA SER A 195 7.49 7.04 -5.12
C SER A 195 6.44 7.05 -4.01
N MET A 196 6.88 6.85 -2.75
CA MET A 196 6.10 7.07 -1.54
C MET A 196 7.05 7.64 -0.48
N PHE A 197 6.72 8.80 0.05
CA PHE A 197 7.48 9.50 1.10
C PHE A 197 6.53 9.93 2.22
N ILE A 198 6.95 9.72 3.46
CA ILE A 198 6.25 10.21 4.65
C ILE A 198 7.16 11.21 5.33
N ALA A 199 6.73 12.47 5.40
CA ALA A 199 7.47 13.55 6.01
C ALA A 199 7.39 13.49 7.55
N ASN A 200 8.23 14.27 8.23
CA ASN A 200 8.30 14.29 9.69
C ASN A 200 7.08 14.97 10.37
N ASP A 201 6.30 15.71 9.63
CA ASP A 201 5.03 16.31 10.04
C ASP A 201 3.82 15.41 9.79
N GLY A 202 4.03 14.28 9.13
CA GLY A 202 3.02 13.28 8.80
C GLY A 202 2.47 13.38 7.38
N ASP A 203 2.86 14.37 6.61
CA ASP A 203 2.44 14.53 5.22
C ASP A 203 2.96 13.36 4.34
N VAL A 204 2.13 12.91 3.41
CA VAL A 204 2.46 11.83 2.47
C VAL A 204 2.68 12.39 1.08
N GLY A 205 3.88 12.19 0.55
CA GLY A 205 4.24 12.48 -0.83
C GLY A 205 4.15 11.23 -1.71
N LEU A 206 3.52 11.33 -2.86
CA LEU A 206 3.59 10.36 -3.95
C LEU A 206 4.29 11.01 -5.13
N GLY A 207 5.54 10.58 -5.43
CA GLY A 207 6.39 11.20 -6.44
C GLY A 207 7.05 12.51 -6.01
N THR A 208 7.12 12.79 -4.70
CA THR A 208 7.80 13.95 -4.12
C THR A 208 8.28 13.67 -2.70
N ASN A 209 9.44 14.19 -2.32
CA ASN A 209 9.97 14.20 -0.95
C ASN A 209 9.76 15.52 -0.22
N SER A 210 8.99 16.44 -0.78
CA SER A 210 8.66 17.73 -0.20
C SER A 210 7.14 17.96 -0.32
N PRO A 211 6.31 17.16 0.38
CA PRO A 211 4.88 17.37 0.38
C PRO A 211 4.54 18.74 1.00
N THR A 212 3.49 19.37 0.53
CA THR A 212 2.99 20.66 1.00
C THR A 212 1.52 20.57 1.44
N ALA A 213 1.03 19.36 1.63
CA ALA A 213 -0.30 19.03 2.12
C ALA A 213 -0.29 17.59 2.64
N ASP A 214 -1.24 17.24 3.51
CA ASP A 214 -1.38 15.88 4.11
C ASP A 214 -1.24 14.74 3.09
N LEU A 215 -1.69 14.96 1.85
CA LEU A 215 -1.41 14.10 0.70
C LEU A 215 -1.03 14.95 -0.52
N HIS A 216 0.24 14.90 -0.92
CA HIS A 216 0.75 15.58 -2.11
C HIS A 216 1.12 14.56 -3.19
N ILE A 217 0.39 14.57 -4.31
CA ILE A 217 0.71 13.76 -5.50
C ILE A 217 1.38 14.65 -6.52
N ASN A 218 2.65 14.38 -6.82
CA ASN A 218 3.42 15.06 -7.85
C ASN A 218 3.68 14.08 -9.01
N SER A 219 2.94 14.22 -10.09
CA SER A 219 3.04 13.39 -11.28
C SER A 219 3.66 14.19 -12.43
N ASN A 220 4.60 13.57 -13.12
CA ASN A 220 5.21 14.13 -14.34
C ASN A 220 4.40 13.84 -15.60
N ASP A 221 3.32 13.11 -15.48
CA ASP A 221 2.37 12.80 -16.55
C ASP A 221 1.00 13.43 -16.31
N LEU A 222 0.06 13.22 -17.22
CA LEU A 222 -1.28 13.80 -17.16
C LEU A 222 -2.23 13.08 -16.19
N ASN A 223 -1.80 12.00 -15.52
CA ASN A 223 -2.64 11.10 -14.73
C ASN A 223 -2.23 11.06 -13.26
N GLY A 224 -2.23 12.19 -12.56
CA GLY A 224 -1.81 12.27 -11.15
C GLY A 224 -2.67 11.45 -10.19
N LEU A 225 -3.99 11.48 -10.33
CA LEU A 225 -4.91 10.73 -9.47
C LEU A 225 -6.06 10.16 -10.32
N LEU A 226 -6.15 8.84 -10.37
CA LEU A 226 -7.30 8.12 -10.94
C LEU A 226 -8.06 7.41 -9.82
N ILE A 227 -9.33 7.74 -9.66
CA ILE A 227 -10.25 7.03 -8.77
C ILE A 227 -11.22 6.23 -9.65
N SER A 228 -11.15 4.90 -9.57
CA SER A 228 -12.01 3.99 -10.33
C SER A 228 -12.64 2.94 -9.42
N GLY A 229 -13.85 2.51 -9.75
CA GLY A 229 -14.57 1.48 -8.99
C GLY A 229 -15.90 1.11 -9.64
N ASN A 230 -16.47 -0.01 -9.22
CA ASN A 230 -17.77 -0.49 -9.68
C ASN A 230 -18.92 0.02 -8.80
N GLY A 231 -18.65 0.94 -7.87
CA GLY A 231 -19.64 1.47 -6.94
C GLY A 231 -20.35 2.73 -7.47
N VAL A 232 -21.44 3.07 -6.82
CA VAL A 232 -22.24 4.26 -7.14
C VAL A 232 -21.54 5.56 -6.71
N LYS A 233 -20.58 5.49 -5.76
CA LYS A 233 -19.85 6.63 -5.24
C LYS A 233 -18.35 6.40 -5.35
N LEU A 234 -17.67 7.18 -6.19
CA LEU A 234 -16.23 7.11 -6.40
C LEU A 234 -15.45 8.03 -5.45
N ALA A 235 -16.01 9.17 -5.06
CA ALA A 235 -15.43 10.11 -4.12
C ALA A 235 -16.51 10.79 -3.28
N ASP A 236 -16.22 11.02 -2.00
CA ASP A 236 -17.06 11.78 -1.07
C ASP A 236 -16.14 12.75 -0.33
N LEU A 237 -16.22 14.03 -0.68
CA LEU A 237 -15.44 15.08 -0.05
C LEU A 237 -16.28 15.70 1.06
N LYS A 238 -15.93 15.42 2.31
CA LYS A 238 -16.64 15.90 3.49
C LYS A 238 -15.75 16.77 4.36
N SER A 239 -16.32 17.82 4.93
CA SER A 239 -15.76 18.55 6.05
C SER A 239 -16.51 18.15 7.32
N ASN A 240 -15.77 17.81 8.38
CA ASN A 240 -16.35 17.43 9.67
C ASN A 240 -16.57 18.61 10.62
N ASP A 241 -16.06 19.80 10.28
CA ASP A 241 -16.06 20.98 11.13
C ASP A 241 -17.09 22.04 10.70
N GLY A 242 -17.96 21.72 9.74
CA GLY A 242 -18.94 22.65 9.18
C GLY A 242 -18.34 23.72 8.25
N GLY A 243 -17.05 23.58 7.91
CA GLY A 243 -16.36 24.46 6.97
C GLY A 243 -16.83 24.31 5.52
N ILE A 244 -16.46 25.28 4.70
CA ILE A 244 -16.79 25.28 3.27
C ILE A 244 -15.87 24.29 2.54
N VAL A 245 -16.45 23.31 1.87
CA VAL A 245 -15.71 22.44 0.93
C VAL A 245 -15.30 23.26 -0.29
N GLN A 246 -14.00 23.46 -0.47
CA GLN A 246 -13.46 24.19 -1.63
C GLN A 246 -12.97 23.19 -2.68
N TYR A 247 -13.59 23.22 -3.85
CA TYR A 247 -13.04 22.57 -5.04
C TYR A 247 -12.06 23.53 -5.71
N ARG A 248 -10.75 23.28 -5.55
CA ARG A 248 -9.73 24.05 -6.25
C ARG A 248 -9.24 23.28 -7.47
N MET A 249 -9.41 23.86 -8.64
CA MET A 249 -8.72 23.44 -9.86
C MET A 249 -7.72 24.54 -10.20
N LEU A 250 -6.48 24.37 -9.75
CA LEU A 250 -5.37 25.25 -10.08
C LEU A 250 -4.62 24.60 -11.24
N THR A 251 -4.67 25.23 -12.39
CA THR A 251 -3.85 24.88 -13.54
C THR A 251 -3.05 26.11 -13.95
N ASP A 252 -1.86 25.93 -14.43
CA ASP A 252 -1.01 26.95 -15.03
C ASP A 252 -1.49 27.32 -16.46
N SER A 253 -2.41 26.54 -17.01
CA SER A 253 -3.10 26.81 -18.27
C SER A 253 -4.46 27.45 -18.05
N SER A 254 -4.95 28.16 -19.05
CA SER A 254 -6.30 28.78 -19.06
C SER A 254 -7.45 27.76 -19.14
N ASP A 255 -7.14 26.47 -19.18
CA ASP A 255 -8.11 25.39 -19.40
C ASP A 255 -8.49 24.71 -18.10
N ARG A 256 -9.57 25.20 -17.47
CA ARG A 256 -10.15 24.69 -16.24
C ARG A 256 -11.52 24.12 -16.54
N ARG A 257 -11.63 22.78 -16.59
CA ARG A 257 -12.88 22.12 -16.99
C ARG A 257 -13.27 20.97 -16.08
N PHE A 258 -14.59 20.85 -15.84
CA PHE A 258 -15.21 19.57 -15.52
C PHE A 258 -15.75 18.98 -16.82
N VAL A 259 -15.42 17.74 -17.12
CA VAL A 259 -15.83 17.08 -18.37
C VAL A 259 -16.62 15.81 -18.07
N GLY A 260 -17.69 15.60 -18.80
CA GLY A 260 -18.35 14.30 -18.93
C GLY A 260 -17.81 13.59 -20.16
N LEU A 261 -17.30 12.37 -19.97
CA LEU A 261 -16.76 11.55 -21.04
C LEU A 261 -17.74 10.46 -21.45
N ASN A 262 -17.62 9.95 -22.66
CA ASN A 262 -18.33 8.76 -23.10
C ASN A 262 -17.94 7.52 -22.26
N GLY A 263 -18.71 6.44 -22.36
CA GLY A 263 -18.47 5.20 -21.60
C GLY A 263 -17.08 4.56 -21.80
N ALA A 264 -16.36 4.90 -22.88
CA ALA A 264 -14.98 4.48 -23.13
C ALA A 264 -13.92 5.44 -22.54
N GLY A 265 -14.34 6.59 -21.98
CA GLY A 265 -13.43 7.59 -21.40
C GLY A 265 -12.58 8.35 -22.44
N THR A 266 -12.93 8.31 -23.71
CA THR A 266 -12.10 8.83 -24.81
C THR A 266 -12.66 10.07 -25.49
N VAL A 267 -13.94 10.35 -25.34
CA VAL A 267 -14.61 11.47 -26.00
C VAL A 267 -15.34 12.34 -24.99
N VAL A 268 -15.09 13.64 -25.02
CA VAL A 268 -15.85 14.63 -24.22
C VAL A 268 -17.26 14.78 -24.80
N GLU A 269 -18.28 14.52 -24.02
CA GLU A 269 -19.69 14.68 -24.42
C GLU A 269 -20.30 15.96 -23.85
N SER A 270 -19.84 16.39 -22.68
CA SER A 270 -20.30 17.61 -22.04
C SER A 270 -19.21 18.22 -21.19
N GLN A 271 -19.24 19.54 -20.98
CA GLN A 271 -18.21 20.21 -20.18
C GLN A 271 -18.69 21.52 -19.58
N ILE A 272 -18.11 21.85 -18.41
CA ILE A 272 -18.20 23.16 -17.77
C ILE A 272 -16.78 23.71 -17.69
N GLN A 273 -16.51 24.83 -18.37
CA GLN A 273 -15.23 25.52 -18.33
C GLN A 273 -15.33 26.77 -17.47
N PHE A 274 -14.33 26.97 -16.61
CA PHE A 274 -14.17 28.15 -15.79
C PHE A 274 -13.04 29.00 -16.40
N GLY A 275 -13.40 30.02 -17.13
CA GLY A 275 -12.46 30.96 -17.73
C GLY A 275 -12.30 32.22 -16.90
N ASN A 276 -11.53 33.18 -17.41
CA ASN A 276 -11.42 34.50 -16.80
C ASN A 276 -12.76 35.23 -16.93
N ASN A 277 -13.40 35.50 -15.81
CA ASN A 277 -14.70 36.22 -15.73
C ASN A 277 -15.87 35.55 -16.46
N GLN A 278 -15.79 34.27 -16.78
CA GLN A 278 -16.88 33.54 -17.41
C GLN A 278 -16.94 32.06 -16.98
N VAL A 279 -18.14 31.49 -17.02
CA VAL A 279 -18.42 30.07 -16.95
C VAL A 279 -19.10 29.64 -18.22
N VAL A 280 -18.57 28.68 -18.92
CA VAL A 280 -19.08 28.16 -20.18
C VAL A 280 -19.64 26.77 -19.97
N ILE A 281 -20.87 26.53 -20.39
CA ILE A 281 -21.50 25.22 -20.44
C ILE A 281 -21.63 24.81 -21.90
N ALA A 282 -20.98 23.69 -22.26
CA ALA A 282 -20.94 23.26 -23.66
C ALA A 282 -21.11 21.74 -23.78
N GLY A 283 -21.37 21.27 -25.01
CA GLY A 283 -21.25 19.86 -25.38
C GLY A 283 -19.79 19.46 -25.63
N ALA A 284 -19.57 18.66 -26.65
CA ALA A 284 -18.26 18.16 -27.02
C ALA A 284 -17.22 19.26 -27.32
N THR A 285 -17.64 20.42 -27.76
CA THR A 285 -16.79 21.51 -28.22
C THR A 285 -17.06 22.80 -27.46
N ILE A 286 -16.05 23.38 -26.82
CA ILE A 286 -16.14 24.67 -26.12
C ILE A 286 -16.43 25.82 -27.08
N GLY A 287 -16.01 25.78 -28.33
CA GLY A 287 -16.23 26.81 -29.32
C GLY A 287 -17.72 27.03 -29.71
N THR A 288 -18.59 26.08 -29.31
CA THR A 288 -20.05 26.17 -29.52
C THR A 288 -20.78 25.92 -28.20
N PRO A 289 -20.69 26.84 -27.24
CA PRO A 289 -21.28 26.64 -25.92
C PRO A 289 -22.82 26.69 -25.98
N PHE A 290 -23.48 25.95 -25.08
CA PHE A 290 -24.91 26.08 -24.84
C PHE A 290 -25.26 27.37 -24.11
N ALA A 291 -24.39 27.73 -23.14
CA ALA A 291 -24.54 28.93 -22.34
C ALA A 291 -23.18 29.42 -21.85
N THR A 292 -23.02 30.72 -21.75
CA THR A 292 -21.86 31.36 -21.15
C THR A 292 -22.37 32.40 -20.15
N PHE A 293 -21.92 32.30 -18.89
CA PHE A 293 -22.14 33.29 -17.84
C PHE A 293 -20.96 34.24 -17.82
N THR A 294 -21.18 35.52 -18.04
CA THR A 294 -20.15 36.56 -18.02
C THR A 294 -20.48 37.61 -16.98
N ALA A 295 -19.55 38.53 -16.70
CA ALA A 295 -19.82 39.69 -15.86
C ALA A 295 -20.91 40.60 -16.43
N ALA A 296 -21.16 40.57 -17.76
CA ALA A 296 -22.19 41.32 -18.45
C ALA A 296 -23.54 40.61 -18.49
N GLY A 297 -23.60 39.33 -18.08
CA GLY A 297 -24.86 38.55 -18.08
C GLY A 297 -24.75 37.19 -18.72
N LEU A 298 -25.88 36.54 -18.92
CA LEU A 298 -26.01 35.23 -19.56
C LEU A 298 -26.11 35.41 -21.08
N VAL A 299 -25.16 34.79 -21.80
CA VAL A 299 -25.20 34.69 -23.27
C VAL A 299 -25.52 33.24 -23.65
N THR A 300 -26.54 33.04 -24.40
CA THR A 300 -26.90 31.73 -24.97
C THR A 300 -26.61 31.73 -26.46
N THR A 301 -25.86 30.73 -26.93
CA THR A 301 -25.56 30.53 -28.33
C THR A 301 -26.19 29.20 -28.75
N GLY A 302 -27.31 29.24 -29.40
CA GLY A 302 -27.99 28.04 -29.90
C GLY A 302 -28.66 28.30 -31.22
N ALA A 303 -28.83 27.28 -32.05
CA ALA A 303 -29.67 27.34 -33.24
C ALA A 303 -31.09 27.60 -32.81
N GLY A 304 -31.55 28.79 -32.94
CA GLY A 304 -32.86 29.21 -32.49
C GLY A 304 -32.91 30.65 -31.97
N ALA A 305 -31.74 31.30 -31.94
CA ALA A 305 -31.71 32.74 -31.86
C ALA A 305 -32.56 33.26 -32.98
N CYS A 306 -33.55 33.87 -33.00
CA CYS A 306 -34.36 34.47 -34.04
C CYS A 306 -35.33 33.56 -34.81
N ALA A 307 -35.75 32.43 -34.30
CA ALA A 307 -36.90 31.71 -34.86
C ALA A 307 -38.18 32.14 -34.14
N PRO A 308 -39.28 32.41 -34.83
CA PRO A 308 -39.55 32.08 -36.23
C PRO A 308 -39.21 33.20 -37.27
N GLY A 309 -38.60 34.29 -36.85
CA GLY A 309 -38.28 35.39 -37.76
C GLY A 309 -36.78 35.73 -37.83
N PRO A 310 -36.33 36.51 -38.79
CA PRO A 310 -34.94 36.96 -38.87
C PRO A 310 -34.65 37.97 -37.76
N CYS A 311 -33.50 37.79 -37.04
CA CYS A 311 -33.01 38.81 -36.11
C CYS A 311 -32.89 40.15 -36.85
N ASP A 312 -33.37 41.22 -36.28
CA ASP A 312 -33.38 42.58 -36.87
C ASP A 312 -33.95 42.67 -38.29
N GLY A 313 -34.12 41.54 -38.95
CA GLY A 313 -34.70 41.46 -40.30
C GLY A 313 -36.20 41.75 -40.34
N THR A 314 -36.87 41.77 -39.19
CA THR A 314 -38.28 42.14 -39.07
C THR A 314 -38.60 43.55 -39.66
N PHE A 315 -37.63 44.45 -39.58
CA PHE A 315 -37.73 45.83 -40.11
C PHE A 315 -37.31 45.93 -41.58
N ASP A 316 -36.89 44.88 -42.24
CA ASP A 316 -36.62 44.87 -43.68
C ASP A 316 -37.73 44.15 -44.45
N PRO A 317 -38.65 44.86 -45.11
CA PRO A 317 -39.72 44.23 -45.81
C PRO A 317 -39.35 43.36 -47.00
N ARG A 318 -38.09 43.38 -47.40
CA ARG A 318 -37.56 42.48 -48.44
C ARG A 318 -37.18 41.12 -47.86
N VAL A 319 -36.94 41.08 -46.56
CA VAL A 319 -36.47 39.87 -45.82
C VAL A 319 -37.64 39.25 -45.06
N TYR A 320 -38.49 40.08 -44.48
CA TYR A 320 -39.62 39.64 -43.67
C TYR A 320 -40.88 40.44 -43.97
N LYS A 321 -41.97 39.73 -44.27
CA LYS A 321 -43.30 40.35 -44.48
C LYS A 321 -44.11 40.18 -43.21
N VAL A 322 -44.36 41.30 -42.52
CA VAL A 322 -45.20 41.30 -41.34
C VAL A 322 -46.64 41.08 -41.78
N GLU A 323 -47.40 40.20 -41.13
CA GLU A 323 -48.80 39.97 -41.32
C GLU A 323 -49.63 41.26 -41.01
N SER A 324 -50.90 41.36 -41.46
CA SER A 324 -51.75 42.47 -41.13
C SER A 324 -52.06 42.47 -39.60
N ILE A 325 -52.43 43.65 -39.08
CA ILE A 325 -52.86 43.78 -37.67
C ILE A 325 -54.07 42.87 -37.39
N GLU A 326 -54.98 42.77 -38.36
CA GLU A 326 -56.15 41.93 -38.26
C GLU A 326 -55.83 40.43 -38.21
N GLU A 327 -54.93 39.94 -39.07
CA GLU A 327 -54.45 38.54 -39.07
C GLU A 327 -53.68 38.22 -37.78
N HIS A 328 -52.87 39.16 -37.30
CA HIS A 328 -52.16 38.98 -36.05
C HIS A 328 -53.13 38.89 -34.85
N ALA A 329 -54.15 39.72 -34.82
CA ALA A 329 -55.17 39.72 -33.76
C ALA A 329 -55.99 38.41 -33.79
N GLU A 330 -56.39 37.96 -34.95
CA GLU A 330 -57.14 36.69 -35.12
C GLU A 330 -56.32 35.53 -34.58
N TYR A 331 -55.06 35.40 -35.01
CA TYR A 331 -54.17 34.34 -34.51
C TYR A 331 -53.99 34.38 -32.99
N MET A 332 -53.71 35.55 -32.43
CA MET A 332 -53.49 35.75 -31.00
C MET A 332 -54.70 35.31 -30.16
N TRP A 333 -55.91 35.68 -30.58
CA TRP A 333 -57.11 35.33 -29.85
C TRP A 333 -57.57 33.89 -30.02
N ASP A 334 -57.35 33.29 -31.21
CA ASP A 334 -57.66 31.90 -31.48
C ASP A 334 -56.75 30.95 -30.73
N ASN A 335 -55.45 31.27 -30.69
CA ASN A 335 -54.43 30.42 -30.09
C ASN A 335 -54.14 30.78 -28.63
N ARG A 336 -54.49 31.96 -28.17
CA ARG A 336 -54.22 32.48 -26.80
C ARG A 336 -52.75 32.64 -26.47
N TYR A 337 -51.91 32.83 -27.47
CA TYR A 337 -50.49 33.19 -27.32
C TYR A 337 -49.99 33.94 -28.57
N LEU A 338 -48.90 34.69 -28.39
CA LEU A 338 -48.27 35.37 -29.51
C LEU A 338 -47.49 34.38 -30.37
N TRP A 339 -47.58 34.50 -31.70
CA TRP A 339 -47.00 33.53 -32.62
C TRP A 339 -45.53 33.35 -32.46
N GLY A 340 -44.72 34.41 -32.34
CA GLY A 340 -43.29 34.36 -32.11
C GLY A 340 -42.91 33.76 -30.77
N VAL A 341 -43.75 33.93 -29.74
CA VAL A 341 -43.51 33.37 -28.40
C VAL A 341 -43.88 31.89 -28.30
N GLY A 342 -44.94 31.49 -29.04
CA GLY A 342 -45.48 30.13 -28.99
C GLY A 342 -46.16 29.76 -27.68
N ALA A 343 -46.85 28.64 -27.64
CA ALA A 343 -47.54 28.12 -26.46
C ALA A 343 -46.63 27.93 -25.24
N THR A 344 -47.19 28.11 -24.04
CA THR A 344 -46.54 27.84 -22.75
C THR A 344 -47.50 26.96 -21.93
N PRO A 345 -47.52 25.64 -22.16
CA PRO A 345 -48.40 24.73 -21.44
C PRO A 345 -48.05 24.72 -19.95
N GLU A 346 -49.05 24.57 -19.09
CA GLU A 346 -48.88 24.45 -17.65
C GLU A 346 -48.07 23.19 -17.31
N GLY A 347 -47.08 23.31 -16.43
CA GLY A 347 -46.23 22.19 -15.98
C GLY A 347 -45.13 21.78 -16.95
N GLU A 348 -45.03 22.34 -18.14
CA GLU A 348 -43.98 22.04 -19.11
C GLU A 348 -42.75 22.96 -18.94
N PRO A 349 -41.50 22.44 -19.17
CA PRO A 349 -40.30 23.25 -19.11
C PRO A 349 -40.33 24.40 -20.15
N ILE A 350 -39.87 25.56 -19.74
CA ILE A 350 -39.80 26.75 -20.60
C ILE A 350 -38.40 26.87 -21.19
N ASN A 351 -38.29 26.88 -22.52
CA ASN A 351 -37.06 27.26 -23.21
C ASN A 351 -36.94 28.80 -23.20
N LEU A 352 -36.16 29.34 -22.25
CA LEU A 352 -35.99 30.78 -22.05
C LEU A 352 -35.44 31.48 -23.30
N THR A 353 -34.46 30.88 -23.98
CA THR A 353 -33.86 31.44 -25.20
C THR A 353 -34.92 31.61 -26.30
N LYS A 354 -35.67 30.55 -26.58
CA LYS A 354 -36.74 30.59 -27.59
C LYS A 354 -37.84 31.58 -27.22
N LYS A 355 -38.23 31.63 -25.94
CA LYS A 355 -39.24 32.56 -25.47
C LYS A 355 -38.78 34.02 -25.56
N THR A 356 -37.56 34.32 -25.14
CA THR A 356 -36.99 35.67 -25.17
C THR A 356 -36.82 36.17 -26.60
N THR A 357 -36.32 35.35 -27.53
CA THR A 357 -36.23 35.74 -28.95
C THR A 357 -37.60 35.92 -29.58
N GLY A 358 -38.58 35.07 -29.24
CA GLY A 358 -39.96 35.26 -29.67
C GLY A 358 -40.58 36.54 -29.15
N ILE A 359 -40.35 36.91 -27.88
CA ILE A 359 -40.82 38.18 -27.31
C ILE A 359 -40.17 39.36 -28.03
N LEU A 360 -38.85 39.31 -28.32
CA LEU A 360 -38.21 40.37 -29.10
C LEU A 360 -38.83 40.54 -30.47
N HIS A 361 -39.04 39.45 -31.19
CA HIS A 361 -39.69 39.47 -32.51
C HIS A 361 -41.12 40.04 -32.46
N GLU A 362 -41.92 39.65 -31.48
CA GLU A 362 -43.26 40.21 -31.33
C GLU A 362 -43.23 41.71 -30.92
N LEU A 363 -42.23 42.15 -30.16
CA LEU A 363 -42.02 43.54 -29.82
C LEU A 363 -41.67 44.37 -31.07
N GLU A 364 -40.83 43.85 -31.95
CA GLU A 364 -40.48 44.50 -33.23
C GLU A 364 -41.68 44.63 -34.12
N LYS A 365 -42.53 43.60 -34.29
CA LYS A 365 -43.77 43.66 -35.01
C LYS A 365 -44.74 44.65 -34.39
N ALA A 366 -44.84 44.73 -33.07
CA ALA A 366 -45.70 45.71 -32.39
C ALA A 366 -45.31 47.14 -32.75
N HIS A 367 -44.02 47.46 -32.88
CA HIS A 367 -43.57 48.79 -33.33
C HIS A 367 -43.91 49.08 -34.75
N ILE A 368 -43.87 48.11 -35.66
CA ILE A 368 -44.37 48.27 -37.07
C ILE A 368 -45.84 48.50 -37.08
N TYR A 369 -46.63 47.82 -36.26
CA TYR A 369 -48.08 48.05 -36.16
C TYR A 369 -48.39 49.42 -35.58
N ILE A 370 -47.65 49.93 -34.59
CA ILE A 370 -47.80 51.27 -34.05
C ILE A 370 -47.57 52.33 -35.15
N GLU A 371 -46.52 52.17 -35.98
CA GLU A 371 -46.24 53.05 -37.10
C GLU A 371 -47.38 53.04 -38.15
N GLN A 372 -47.90 51.86 -38.52
CA GLN A 372 -49.02 51.70 -39.42
C GLN A 372 -50.29 52.36 -38.88
N LEU A 373 -50.59 52.18 -37.59
CA LEU A 373 -51.70 52.81 -36.93
C LEU A 373 -51.59 54.35 -36.89
N HIS A 374 -50.38 54.86 -36.59
CA HIS A 374 -50.04 56.25 -36.58
C HIS A 374 -50.29 56.87 -38.00
N SER A 375 -49.79 56.19 -39.03
CA SER A 375 -50.02 56.60 -40.42
C SER A 375 -51.50 56.62 -40.82
N ARG A 376 -52.24 55.55 -40.42
CA ARG A 376 -53.70 55.50 -40.63
C ARG A 376 -54.43 56.62 -39.91
N LEU A 377 -54.07 56.92 -38.66
CA LEU A 377 -54.64 57.99 -37.85
C LEU A 377 -54.38 59.38 -38.47
N SER A 378 -53.15 59.66 -38.85
CA SER A 378 -52.74 60.91 -39.48
C SER A 378 -53.53 61.17 -40.80
N ALA A 379 -53.73 60.09 -41.60
CA ALA A 379 -54.51 60.17 -42.81
C ALA A 379 -56.01 60.44 -42.55
N LEU A 380 -56.55 59.94 -41.41
CA LEU A 380 -57.90 60.22 -40.99
C LEU A 380 -58.04 61.67 -40.48
N GLU A 381 -57.10 62.14 -39.69
CA GLU A 381 -57.03 63.55 -39.19
C GLU A 381 -56.91 64.52 -40.34
N GLU A 382 -56.08 64.20 -41.35
CA GLU A 382 -56.01 65.04 -42.55
C GLU A 382 -57.37 65.11 -43.34
N LYS A 383 -58.10 63.98 -43.41
CA LYS A 383 -59.43 63.93 -44.06
C LYS A 383 -60.44 64.70 -43.26
N LEU A 384 -60.38 64.66 -41.93
CA LEU A 384 -61.30 65.40 -41.05
C LEU A 384 -61.08 66.91 -41.11
N THR A 385 -59.85 67.37 -41.29
CA THR A 385 -59.45 68.78 -41.35
C THR A 385 -59.80 69.41 -42.73
N LYS A 386 -60.07 68.58 -43.76
CA LYS A 386 -60.45 68.99 -45.12
C LYS A 386 -61.96 68.99 -45.35
N GLN A 387 -62.76 68.57 -44.39
CA GLN A 387 -64.23 68.70 -44.35
C GLN A 387 -64.62 69.93 -43.57
#